data_db9124c9553890a3f1551ddfbd64db95
#
_entry.id   db9124c9553890a3f1551ddfbd64db95
#
_cell.length_a   1.000
_cell.length_b   1.000
_cell.length_c   1.000
_cell.angle_alpha   90.00
_cell.angle_beta   90.00
_cell.angle_gamma   90.00
#
_symmetry.space_group_name_H-M   'P 1'
#
loop_
_entity.id
_entity.type
_entity.pdbx_description
1 polymer ?
#
loop_
_entity_poly.entity_id
_entity_poly.type
_entity_poly.pdbx_seq_one_letter_code
_entity_poly.pdbx_strand_id
1 'polypeptide(L)'
;MKSITICDKEYEINCNAFTRFQYKTIFGKGIFADIKILNEFSNKQENLRKELKNKKISEEEIEQQINMAMMENLDDFIDVIERIAYILIYTANDKVGNFDEWLKGIEKIDLSADWIGEVTEFAVNSFC
;
A
#
# COMPACT_ATOMS: atom_id res chain seq x y z
N MET A 1 8.80 8.02 14.07
CA MET A 1 8.98 8.19 12.64
C MET A 1 9.67 6.98 12.03
N LYS A 2 9.31 6.63 10.82
CA LYS A 2 9.85 5.48 10.12
C LYS A 2 10.31 5.91 8.74
N SER A 3 11.29 5.23 8.18
CA SER A 3 11.75 5.48 6.80
C SER A 3 11.40 4.29 5.92
N ILE A 4 11.07 4.57 4.67
CA ILE A 4 10.83 3.57 3.64
C ILE A 4 11.66 3.91 2.40
N THR A 5 11.94 2.90 1.57
CA THR A 5 12.68 3.09 0.33
C THR A 5 11.81 2.70 -0.85
N ILE A 6 11.56 3.63 -1.76
CA ILE A 6 10.79 3.42 -2.98
C ILE A 6 11.69 3.72 -4.17
N CYS A 7 11.94 2.72 -5.02
CA CYS A 7 12.80 2.87 -6.21
C CYS A 7 14.14 3.54 -5.88
N ASP A 8 14.83 3.00 -4.88
CA ASP A 8 16.15 3.46 -4.41
C ASP A 8 16.17 4.85 -3.77
N LYS A 9 15.00 5.46 -3.55
CA LYS A 9 14.92 6.75 -2.88
C LYS A 9 14.28 6.55 -1.49
N GLU A 10 14.94 7.09 -0.47
CA GLU A 10 14.49 6.99 0.92
C GLU A 10 13.52 8.12 1.25
N TYR A 11 12.44 7.78 1.93
CA TYR A 11 11.45 8.73 2.43
C TYR A 11 11.16 8.46 3.89
N GLU A 12 11.01 9.53 4.66
CA GLU A 12 10.45 9.42 6.00
C GLU A 12 8.94 9.41 5.91
N ILE A 13 8.30 8.63 6.78
CA ILE A 13 6.85 8.61 6.88
C ILE A 13 6.44 8.92 8.31
N ASN A 14 5.27 9.56 8.45
CA ASN A 14 4.73 9.90 9.75
C ASN A 14 3.20 9.92 9.65
N CYS A 15 2.55 9.84 10.82
CA CYS A 15 1.10 9.89 10.92
C CYS A 15 0.70 10.69 12.16
N ASN A 16 -0.24 11.61 11.99
CA ASN A 16 -0.83 12.38 13.08
C ASN A 16 -2.28 12.71 12.73
N ALA A 17 -2.96 13.48 13.57
CA ALA A 17 -4.36 13.83 13.34
C ALA A 17 -4.58 14.59 12.02
N PHE A 18 -3.57 15.32 11.56
CA PHE A 18 -3.65 16.10 10.32
C PHE A 18 -3.60 15.22 9.07
N THR A 19 -3.02 14.03 9.15
CA THR A 19 -2.90 13.08 8.04
C THR A 19 -4.26 12.72 7.46
N ARG A 20 -5.21 12.37 8.31
CA ARG A 20 -6.57 12.01 7.90
C ARG A 20 -7.27 13.19 7.22
N PHE A 21 -7.12 14.38 7.78
CA PHE A 21 -7.71 15.59 7.22
C PHE A 21 -7.13 15.91 5.85
N GLN A 22 -5.82 15.85 5.70
CA GLN A 22 -5.14 16.11 4.43
C GLN A 22 -5.49 15.10 3.37
N TYR A 23 -5.64 13.84 3.76
CA TYR A 23 -6.04 12.79 2.83
C TYR A 23 -7.37 13.12 2.17
N LYS A 24 -8.34 13.51 2.98
CA LYS A 24 -9.66 13.88 2.49
C LYS A 24 -9.61 15.13 1.61
N THR A 25 -8.79 16.10 1.97
CA THR A 25 -8.64 17.34 1.22
C THR A 25 -8.00 17.11 -0.16
N ILE A 26 -6.96 16.28 -0.21
CA ILE A 26 -6.20 16.03 -1.44
C ILE A 26 -6.94 15.07 -2.37
N PHE A 27 -7.51 14.00 -1.83
CA PHE A 27 -8.08 12.91 -2.62
C PHE A 27 -9.61 12.90 -2.67
N GLY A 28 -10.27 13.70 -1.85
CA GLY A 28 -11.73 13.78 -1.84
C GLY A 28 -12.43 12.57 -1.23
N LYS A 29 -11.70 11.72 -0.50
CA LYS A 29 -12.24 10.50 0.12
C LYS A 29 -11.60 10.24 1.48
N GLY A 30 -12.26 9.44 2.30
CA GLY A 30 -11.77 9.11 3.62
C GLY A 30 -10.67 8.05 3.60
N ILE A 31 -9.66 8.23 4.44
CA ILE A 31 -8.54 7.30 4.53
C ILE A 31 -8.95 5.93 5.07
N PHE A 32 -9.94 5.88 5.97
CA PHE A 32 -10.36 4.60 6.57
C PHE A 32 -10.96 3.64 5.55
N ALA A 33 -11.71 4.16 4.57
CA ALA A 33 -12.26 3.32 3.50
C ALA A 33 -11.13 2.70 2.67
N ASP A 34 -10.08 3.47 2.40
CA ASP A 34 -8.92 3.00 1.65
C ASP A 34 -8.09 1.98 2.45
N ILE A 35 -7.93 2.20 3.76
CA ILE A 35 -7.25 1.24 4.63
C ILE A 35 -8.01 -0.09 4.66
N LYS A 36 -9.33 -0.03 4.66
CA LYS A 36 -10.16 -1.23 4.58
C LYS A 36 -9.87 -2.03 3.31
N ILE A 37 -9.70 -1.35 2.19
CA ILE A 37 -9.34 -2.00 0.91
C ILE A 37 -8.00 -2.72 1.03
N LEU A 38 -6.99 -2.08 1.65
CA LEU A 38 -5.70 -2.71 1.89
C LEU A 38 -5.81 -3.98 2.73
N ASN A 39 -6.58 -3.89 3.82
CA ASN A 39 -6.78 -5.02 4.71
C ASN A 39 -7.48 -6.18 4.02
N GLU A 40 -8.53 -5.91 3.28
CA GLU A 40 -9.28 -6.92 2.54
C GLU A 40 -8.42 -7.60 1.49
N PHE A 41 -7.58 -6.83 0.79
CA PHE A 41 -6.65 -7.39 -0.19
C PHE A 41 -5.65 -8.33 0.47
N SER A 42 -5.03 -7.88 1.58
CA SER A 42 -4.05 -8.68 2.32
C SER A 42 -4.68 -9.97 2.87
N ASN A 43 -5.88 -9.88 3.42
CA ASN A 43 -6.59 -11.03 3.98
C ASN A 43 -6.97 -12.03 2.89
N LYS A 44 -7.43 -11.55 1.74
CA LYS A 44 -7.76 -12.42 0.61
C LYS A 44 -6.54 -13.17 0.12
N GLN A 45 -5.42 -12.49 0.01
CA GLN A 45 -4.15 -13.10 -0.41
C GLN A 45 -3.72 -14.18 0.58
N GLU A 46 -3.77 -13.89 1.88
CA GLU A 46 -3.40 -14.83 2.93
C GLU A 46 -4.30 -16.05 2.96
N ASN A 47 -5.62 -15.85 2.82
CA ASN A 47 -6.59 -16.94 2.82
C ASN A 47 -6.39 -17.87 1.60
N LEU A 48 -6.14 -17.30 0.43
CA LEU A 48 -5.83 -18.08 -0.77
C LEU A 48 -4.56 -18.89 -0.58
N ARG A 49 -3.54 -18.31 0.04
CA ARG A 49 -2.29 -19.02 0.30
C ARG A 49 -2.51 -20.22 1.22
N LYS A 50 -3.31 -20.06 2.26
CA LYS A 50 -3.66 -21.15 3.18
C LYS A 50 -4.44 -22.27 2.49
N GLU A 51 -5.41 -21.92 1.66
CA GLU A 51 -6.19 -22.88 0.87
C GLU A 51 -5.30 -23.69 -0.07
N LEU A 52 -4.41 -23.00 -0.80
CA LEU A 52 -3.56 -23.62 -1.79
C LEU A 52 -2.46 -24.51 -1.17
N LYS A 53 -2.01 -24.15 0.04
CA LYS A 53 -1.04 -24.98 0.77
C LYS A 53 -1.59 -26.36 1.17
N ASN A 54 -2.91 -26.46 1.32
CA ASN A 54 -3.56 -27.73 1.62
C ASN A 54 -3.69 -28.62 0.38
N LYS A 55 -3.46 -28.06 -0.81
CA LYS A 55 -3.37 -28.81 -2.07
C LYS A 55 -1.92 -29.12 -2.32
N LYS A 56 -1.62 -30.32 -2.73
CA LYS A 56 -0.22 -30.76 -2.96
C LYS A 56 0.32 -30.21 -4.28
N ILE A 57 0.50 -28.90 -4.38
CA ILE A 57 1.08 -28.23 -5.54
C ILE A 57 2.35 -27.49 -5.14
N SER A 58 3.20 -27.15 -6.11
CA SER A 58 4.44 -26.45 -5.85
C SER A 58 4.20 -25.01 -5.37
N GLU A 59 5.17 -24.43 -4.66
CA GLU A 59 5.10 -23.04 -4.25
C GLU A 59 4.99 -22.10 -5.43
N GLU A 60 5.63 -22.43 -6.54
CA GLU A 60 5.58 -21.66 -7.77
C GLU A 60 4.16 -21.59 -8.33
N GLU A 61 3.46 -22.72 -8.33
CA GLU A 61 2.05 -22.79 -8.75
C GLU A 61 1.14 -22.02 -7.78
N ILE A 62 1.41 -22.08 -6.48
CA ILE A 62 0.68 -21.33 -5.47
C ILE A 62 0.77 -19.84 -5.77
N GLU A 63 1.98 -19.32 -6.00
CA GLU A 63 2.19 -17.92 -6.31
C GLU A 63 1.49 -17.49 -7.60
N GLN A 64 1.53 -18.31 -8.62
CA GLN A 64 0.85 -18.02 -9.88
C GLN A 64 -0.66 -17.94 -9.70
N GLN A 65 -1.24 -18.87 -8.97
CA GLN A 65 -2.69 -18.89 -8.72
C GLN A 65 -3.13 -17.71 -7.87
N ILE A 66 -2.33 -17.32 -6.87
CA ILE A 66 -2.62 -16.15 -6.05
C ILE A 66 -2.59 -14.88 -6.90
N ASN A 67 -1.57 -14.72 -7.72
CA ASN A 67 -1.43 -13.55 -8.58
C ASN A 67 -2.60 -13.43 -9.55
N MET A 68 -3.04 -14.52 -10.15
CA MET A 68 -4.18 -14.53 -11.05
C MET A 68 -5.49 -14.19 -10.33
N ALA A 69 -5.70 -14.77 -9.15
CA ALA A 69 -6.91 -14.54 -8.37
C ALA A 69 -7.01 -13.11 -7.84
N MET A 70 -5.87 -12.46 -7.59
CA MET A 70 -5.82 -11.10 -7.05
C MET A 70 -5.85 -10.02 -8.13
N MET A 71 -5.71 -10.40 -9.40
CA MET A 71 -5.58 -9.45 -10.53
C MET A 71 -6.79 -8.51 -10.65
N GLU A 72 -7.97 -9.00 -10.35
CA GLU A 72 -9.23 -8.23 -10.39
C GLU A 72 -9.20 -7.02 -9.44
N ASN A 73 -8.53 -7.16 -8.30
CA ASN A 73 -8.48 -6.12 -7.27
C ASN A 73 -7.16 -5.34 -7.29
N LEU A 74 -6.29 -5.64 -8.24
CA LEU A 74 -4.93 -5.12 -8.25
C LEU A 74 -4.89 -3.62 -8.48
N ASP A 75 -5.69 -3.11 -9.42
CA ASP A 75 -5.73 -1.67 -9.71
C ASP A 75 -6.18 -0.88 -8.49
N ASP A 76 -7.21 -1.35 -7.79
CA ASP A 76 -7.70 -0.69 -6.58
C ASP A 76 -6.63 -0.70 -5.48
N PHE A 77 -5.95 -1.83 -5.31
CA PHE A 77 -4.88 -1.95 -4.33
C PHE A 77 -3.73 -0.97 -4.63
N ILE A 78 -3.29 -0.92 -5.88
CA ILE A 78 -2.21 -0.02 -6.28
C ILE A 78 -2.61 1.44 -6.07
N ASP A 79 -3.81 1.81 -6.48
CA ASP A 79 -4.31 3.17 -6.29
C ASP A 79 -4.30 3.57 -4.81
N VAL A 80 -4.77 2.68 -3.96
CA VAL A 80 -4.84 2.93 -2.52
C VAL A 80 -3.45 3.03 -1.90
N ILE A 81 -2.56 2.09 -2.23
CA ILE A 81 -1.21 2.08 -1.63
C ILE A 81 -0.42 3.32 -2.04
N GLU A 82 -0.58 3.79 -3.27
CA GLU A 82 0.04 5.01 -3.74
C GLU A 82 -0.45 6.22 -2.95
N ARG A 83 -1.76 6.35 -2.77
CA ARG A 83 -2.32 7.47 -2.02
C ARG A 83 -1.89 7.46 -0.56
N ILE A 84 -1.93 6.30 0.07
CA ILE A 84 -1.55 6.18 1.48
C ILE A 84 -0.05 6.44 1.67
N ALA A 85 0.80 5.88 0.82
CA ALA A 85 2.23 6.16 0.88
C ALA A 85 2.51 7.65 0.73
N TYR A 86 1.88 8.30 -0.23
CA TYR A 86 2.04 9.74 -0.43
C TYR A 86 1.66 10.55 0.80
N ILE A 87 0.51 10.28 1.40
CA ILE A 87 0.04 11.07 2.54
C ILE A 87 0.93 10.91 3.77
N LEU A 88 1.48 9.71 3.97
CA LEU A 88 2.41 9.48 5.08
C LEU A 88 3.74 10.21 4.84
N ILE A 89 4.22 10.22 3.60
CA ILE A 89 5.41 10.98 3.21
C ILE A 89 5.16 12.48 3.35
N TYR A 90 4.01 12.95 2.89
CA TYR A 90 3.61 14.35 2.99
C TYR A 90 3.52 14.81 4.45
N THR A 91 3.00 13.95 5.31
CA THR A 91 2.91 14.25 6.75
C THR A 91 4.29 14.46 7.37
N ALA A 92 5.28 13.68 6.93
CA ALA A 92 6.66 13.80 7.40
C ALA A 92 7.38 14.99 6.76
N ASN A 93 7.06 15.30 5.50
CA ASN A 93 7.72 16.37 4.74
C ASN A 93 6.79 16.94 3.68
N ASP A 94 6.20 18.09 3.97
CA ASP A 94 5.23 18.74 3.08
C ASP A 94 5.87 19.33 1.81
N LYS A 95 7.19 19.28 1.70
CA LYS A 95 7.93 19.75 0.52
C LYS A 95 8.12 18.67 -0.54
N VAL A 96 7.48 17.52 -0.38
CA VAL A 96 7.62 16.40 -1.32
C VAL A 96 7.04 16.72 -2.71
N GLY A 97 6.24 17.76 -2.83
CA GLY A 97 5.53 18.10 -4.07
C GLY A 97 4.10 17.59 -4.05
N ASN A 98 3.35 17.83 -5.11
CA ASN A 98 1.98 17.31 -5.17
C ASN A 98 1.99 15.82 -5.55
N PHE A 99 0.83 15.18 -5.41
CA PHE A 99 0.69 13.74 -5.65
C PHE A 99 1.11 13.34 -7.07
N ASP A 100 0.66 14.10 -8.07
CA ASP A 100 0.96 13.79 -9.47
C ASP A 100 2.46 13.88 -9.76
N GLU A 101 3.12 14.91 -9.25
CA GLU A 101 4.56 15.09 -9.43
C GLU A 101 5.35 13.99 -8.74
N TRP A 102 4.96 13.66 -7.51
CA TRP A 102 5.59 12.58 -6.76
C TRP A 102 5.46 11.25 -7.49
N LEU A 103 4.24 10.96 -7.96
CA LEU A 103 3.93 9.70 -8.63
C LEU A 103 4.72 9.54 -9.95
N LYS A 104 4.88 10.63 -10.69
CA LYS A 104 5.69 10.63 -11.92
C LYS A 104 7.15 10.33 -11.66
N GLY A 105 7.64 10.60 -10.46
CA GLY A 105 9.00 10.27 -10.06
C GLY A 105 9.22 8.82 -9.70
N ILE A 106 8.16 8.05 -9.57
CA ILE A 106 8.25 6.62 -9.26
C ILE A 106 8.30 5.85 -10.59
N GLU A 107 9.43 5.21 -10.86
CA GLU A 107 9.66 4.55 -12.15
C GLU A 107 8.77 3.33 -12.35
N LYS A 108 8.52 2.57 -11.29
CA LYS A 108 7.65 1.38 -11.36
C LYS A 108 7.11 1.04 -9.98
N ILE A 109 5.96 0.36 -9.96
CA ILE A 109 5.40 -0.25 -8.76
C ILE A 109 5.76 -1.73 -8.76
N ASP A 110 6.57 -2.13 -7.80
CA ASP A 110 6.94 -3.52 -7.58
C ASP A 110 6.18 -4.04 -6.37
N LEU A 111 5.21 -4.91 -6.62
CA LEU A 111 4.32 -5.42 -5.57
C LEU A 111 5.05 -6.31 -4.56
N SER A 112 6.24 -6.79 -4.90
CA SER A 112 7.07 -7.57 -3.99
C SER A 112 8.00 -6.70 -3.15
N ALA A 113 8.03 -5.38 -3.38
CA ALA A 113 8.91 -4.48 -2.65
C ALA A 113 8.52 -4.36 -1.17
N ASP A 114 9.49 -4.29 -0.32
CA ASP A 114 9.31 -4.22 1.13
C ASP A 114 8.48 -3.01 1.57
N TRP A 115 8.61 -1.88 0.86
CA TRP A 115 7.93 -0.65 1.27
C TRP A 115 6.41 -0.78 1.26
N ILE A 116 5.86 -1.62 0.39
CA ILE A 116 4.41 -1.83 0.30
C ILE A 116 3.89 -2.45 1.60
N GLY A 117 4.55 -3.50 2.08
CA GLY A 117 4.20 -4.12 3.35
C GLY A 117 4.42 -3.18 4.53
N GLU A 118 5.50 -2.42 4.52
CA GLU A 118 5.81 -1.47 5.57
C GLU A 118 4.78 -0.34 5.66
N VAL A 119 4.37 0.21 4.53
CA VAL A 119 3.33 1.25 4.49
C VAL A 119 1.99 0.70 4.97
N THR A 120 1.61 -0.48 4.50
CA THR A 120 0.37 -1.12 4.90
C THR A 120 0.31 -1.33 6.41
N GLU A 121 1.36 -1.91 6.98
CA GLU A 121 1.46 -2.15 8.41
C GLU A 121 1.44 -0.85 9.21
N PHE A 122 2.20 0.14 8.77
CA PHE A 122 2.26 1.44 9.44
C PHE A 122 0.88 2.13 9.44
N ALA A 123 0.18 2.11 8.31
CA ALA A 123 -1.14 2.72 8.20
C ALA A 123 -2.16 2.00 9.09
N VAL A 124 -2.20 0.68 9.04
CA VAL A 124 -3.13 -0.11 9.86
C VAL A 124 -2.88 0.16 11.35
N ASN A 125 -1.63 0.14 11.79
CA ASN A 125 -1.29 0.35 13.20
C ASN A 125 -1.55 1.79 13.66
N SER A 126 -1.47 2.76 12.76
CA SER A 126 -1.67 4.17 13.11
C SER A 126 -3.14 4.57 13.17
N PHE A 127 -3.99 3.93 12.37
CA PHE A 127 -5.41 4.29 12.25
C PHE A 127 -6.37 3.25 12.84
N CYS A 128 -5.87 2.11 13.22
CA CYS A 128 -6.63 1.04 13.87
C CYS A 128 -5.99 0.66 15.21
#